data_01eda8b224ff9b6268b33bb10f427f68
#
_entry.id   01eda8b224ff9b6268b33bb10f427f68
#
_cell.length_a   1.000
_cell.length_b   1.000
_cell.length_c   1.000
_cell.angle_alpha   90.00
_cell.angle_beta   90.00
_cell.angle_gamma   90.00
#
_symmetry.space_group_name_H-M   'P 1'
#
loop_
_entity.id
_entity.type
_entity.pdbx_description
1 polymer ?
#
loop_
_entity_poly.entity_id
_entity_poly.type
_entity_poly.pdbx_seq_one_letter_code
_entity_poly.pdbx_strand_id
1 'polypeptide(L)'
;MKTNLKRDYVERLKSVILHLHACQASWLESVPVEEVFRGQTVWNGDVEVFALTGHPKSKRCYGWSYGEPEQFITILELPPVDSAQAAVKVGVAYQVKKARK
;
A
#
# COMPACT_ATOMS: atom_id res chain seq x y z
N MET A 1 8.36 6.66 -21.73
CA MET A 1 9.31 6.01 -20.85
C MET A 1 8.87 6.07 -19.39
N LYS A 2 8.75 7.29 -18.86
CA LYS A 2 8.36 7.41 -17.45
C LYS A 2 6.99 6.83 -17.18
N THR A 3 6.07 7.00 -18.12
CA THR A 3 4.74 6.43 -17.99
C THR A 3 4.77 4.91 -17.84
N ASN A 4 5.72 4.27 -18.53
CA ASN A 4 5.83 2.82 -18.48
C ASN A 4 6.30 2.34 -17.12
N LEU A 5 7.19 3.10 -16.48
CA LEU A 5 7.67 2.74 -15.15
C LEU A 5 6.54 2.76 -14.14
N LYS A 6 5.69 3.79 -14.19
CA LYS A 6 4.55 3.89 -13.29
C LYS A 6 3.55 2.75 -13.55
N ARG A 7 3.30 2.48 -14.82
CA ARG A 7 2.40 1.40 -15.19
C ARG A 7 2.90 0.06 -14.67
N ASP A 8 4.19 -0.22 -14.84
CA ASP A 8 4.77 -1.47 -14.38
C ASP A 8 4.65 -1.60 -12.87
N TYR A 9 4.89 -0.52 -12.16
CA TYR A 9 4.77 -0.49 -10.71
C TYR A 9 3.34 -0.81 -10.27
N VAL A 10 2.36 -0.16 -10.91
CA VAL A 10 0.95 -0.39 -10.61
C VAL A 10 0.57 -1.84 -10.92
N GLU A 11 1.06 -2.38 -12.05
CA GLU A 11 0.74 -3.76 -12.41
C GLU A 11 1.33 -4.75 -11.41
N ARG A 12 2.51 -4.46 -10.89
CA ARG A 12 3.10 -5.32 -9.85
C ARG A 12 2.25 -5.31 -8.60
N LEU A 13 1.78 -4.14 -8.18
CA LEU A 13 0.90 -4.05 -7.01
C LEU A 13 -0.40 -4.80 -7.24
N LYS A 14 -0.97 -4.71 -8.44
CA LYS A 14 -2.18 -5.45 -8.76
C LYS A 14 -1.96 -6.96 -8.64
N SER A 15 -0.79 -7.43 -9.08
CA SER A 15 -0.45 -8.84 -8.96
C SER A 15 -0.32 -9.27 -7.51
N VAL A 16 0.29 -8.42 -6.68
CA VAL A 16 0.41 -8.70 -5.26
C VAL A 16 -0.96 -8.79 -4.61
N ILE A 17 -1.85 -7.84 -4.96
CA ILE A 17 -3.21 -7.84 -4.43
C ILE A 17 -3.95 -9.12 -4.81
N LEU A 18 -3.84 -9.50 -6.07
CA LEU A 18 -4.50 -10.73 -6.54
C LEU A 18 -3.98 -11.94 -5.78
N HIS A 19 -2.67 -12.01 -5.60
CA HIS A 19 -2.05 -13.14 -4.94
C HIS A 19 -2.40 -13.22 -3.44
N LEU A 20 -2.36 -12.08 -2.76
CA LEU A 20 -2.56 -12.06 -1.31
C LEU A 20 -4.04 -12.01 -0.90
N HIS A 21 -4.86 -11.35 -1.69
CA HIS A 21 -6.25 -11.10 -1.30
C HIS A 21 -7.27 -11.79 -2.19
N ALA A 22 -6.80 -12.49 -3.22
CA ALA A 22 -7.65 -13.29 -4.12
C ALA A 22 -8.75 -12.47 -4.78
N CYS A 23 -8.45 -11.22 -5.15
CA CYS A 23 -9.42 -10.36 -5.82
C CYS A 23 -8.71 -9.50 -6.83
N GLN A 24 -9.48 -8.94 -7.76
CA GLN A 24 -8.92 -8.06 -8.78
C GLN A 24 -8.92 -6.62 -8.32
N ALA A 25 -7.96 -5.85 -8.82
CA ALA A 25 -7.79 -4.46 -8.42
C ALA A 25 -7.74 -3.57 -9.65
N SER A 26 -8.39 -2.40 -9.53
CA SER A 26 -8.32 -1.35 -10.55
C SER A 26 -7.69 -0.13 -9.90
N TRP A 27 -6.68 0.42 -10.54
CA TRP A 27 -5.97 1.59 -10.00
C TRP A 27 -6.85 2.83 -10.06
N LEU A 28 -6.93 3.55 -8.95
CA LEU A 28 -7.73 4.77 -8.85
C LEU A 28 -6.88 6.03 -8.83
N GLU A 29 -5.86 6.09 -7.99
CA GLU A 29 -5.07 7.30 -7.83
C GLU A 29 -3.82 7.02 -7.02
N SER A 30 -2.90 7.98 -7.07
CA SER A 30 -1.72 8.01 -6.20
C SER A 30 -1.95 9.09 -5.15
N VAL A 31 -1.69 8.78 -3.89
CA VAL A 31 -1.83 9.73 -2.79
C VAL A 31 -0.48 9.91 -2.11
N PRO A 32 0.07 11.13 -2.09
CA PRO A 32 1.33 11.35 -1.38
C PRO A 32 1.09 11.27 0.13
N VAL A 33 1.96 10.54 0.81
CA VAL A 33 1.85 10.31 2.24
C VAL A 33 3.22 10.46 2.89
N GLU A 34 3.23 11.11 4.04
CA GLU A 34 4.43 11.17 4.88
C GLU A 34 4.05 10.69 6.26
N GLU A 35 4.72 9.66 6.75
CA GLU A 35 4.46 9.15 8.08
C GLU A 35 5.62 9.54 9.00
N VAL A 36 5.29 10.16 10.11
CA VAL A 36 6.26 10.64 11.09
C VAL A 36 6.07 9.87 12.39
N PHE A 37 7.18 9.44 12.98
CA PHE A 37 7.15 8.75 14.25
C PHE A 37 8.24 9.33 15.15
N ARG A 38 7.83 9.88 16.28
CA ARG A 38 8.74 10.52 17.24
C ARG A 38 9.59 11.61 16.60
N GLY A 39 8.95 12.44 15.78
CA GLY A 39 9.61 13.58 15.14
C GLY A 39 10.46 13.23 13.94
N GLN A 40 10.50 11.98 13.53
CA GLN A 40 11.28 11.56 12.37
C GLN A 40 10.38 10.98 11.30
N THR A 41 10.70 11.30 10.05
CA THR A 41 9.98 10.70 8.93
C THR A 41 10.40 9.25 8.79
N VAL A 42 9.46 8.34 8.98
CA VAL A 42 9.72 6.91 8.87
C VAL A 42 9.31 6.36 7.52
N TRP A 43 8.48 7.07 6.77
CA TRP A 43 8.15 6.71 5.41
C TRP A 43 7.61 7.93 4.68
N ASN A 44 7.97 8.05 3.41
CA ASN A 44 7.55 9.16 2.58
C ASN A 44 7.47 8.67 1.14
N GLY A 45 6.33 8.82 0.51
CA GLY A 45 6.16 8.38 -0.87
C GLY A 45 4.71 8.42 -1.29
N ASP A 46 4.43 7.80 -2.43
CA ASP A 46 3.08 7.72 -2.95
C ASP A 46 2.46 6.37 -2.61
N VAL A 47 1.24 6.42 -2.10
CA VAL A 47 0.42 5.24 -1.89
C VAL A 47 -0.52 5.11 -3.08
N GLU A 48 -0.53 3.93 -3.70
CA GLU A 48 -1.44 3.67 -4.81
C GLU A 48 -2.76 3.15 -4.26
N VAL A 49 -3.85 3.74 -4.70
CA VAL A 49 -5.19 3.37 -4.23
C VAL A 49 -5.89 2.56 -5.30
N PHE A 50 -6.46 1.44 -4.91
CA PHE A 50 -7.12 0.51 -5.83
C PHE A 50 -8.55 0.25 -5.40
N ALA A 51 -9.44 0.10 -6.39
CA ALA A 51 -10.77 -0.42 -6.16
C ALA A 51 -10.71 -1.93 -6.31
N LEU A 52 -11.36 -2.65 -5.42
CA LEU A 52 -11.36 -4.11 -5.44
C LEU A 52 -12.65 -4.66 -6.01
N THR A 53 -12.52 -5.74 -6.76
CA THR A 53 -13.65 -6.49 -7.30
C THR A 53 -13.57 -7.91 -6.78
N GLY A 54 -14.62 -8.37 -6.14
CA GLY A 54 -14.68 -9.75 -5.67
C GLY A 54 -14.25 -9.98 -4.23
N HIS A 55 -13.87 -8.93 -3.51
CA HIS A 55 -13.53 -9.09 -2.11
C HIS A 55 -14.79 -8.99 -1.25
N PRO A 56 -15.01 -9.93 -0.32
CA PRO A 56 -16.25 -9.96 0.45
C PRO A 56 -16.42 -8.83 1.47
N LYS A 57 -15.33 -8.22 1.92
CA LYS A 57 -15.39 -7.24 3.01
C LYS A 57 -14.83 -5.88 2.70
N SER A 58 -13.98 -5.75 1.69
CA SER A 58 -13.35 -4.49 1.39
C SER A 58 -13.56 -4.10 -0.05
N LYS A 59 -13.73 -2.78 -0.28
CA LYS A 59 -13.89 -2.25 -1.63
C LYS A 59 -12.64 -1.54 -2.12
N ARG A 60 -11.67 -1.31 -1.24
CA ARG A 60 -10.44 -0.61 -1.60
C ARG A 60 -9.23 -1.26 -0.97
N CYS A 61 -8.08 -1.00 -1.59
CA CYS A 61 -6.81 -1.48 -1.10
C CYS A 61 -5.76 -0.41 -1.34
N TYR A 62 -4.83 -0.29 -0.41
CA TYR A 62 -3.73 0.66 -0.51
C TYR A 62 -2.45 -0.12 -0.68
N GLY A 63 -1.59 0.34 -1.61
CA GLY A 63 -0.35 -0.38 -1.87
C GLY A 63 0.82 0.56 -2.06
N TRP A 64 1.99 0.13 -1.63
CA TRP A 64 3.24 0.87 -1.82
C TRP A 64 4.41 -0.09 -1.68
N SER A 65 5.61 0.46 -1.89
CA SER A 65 6.81 -0.36 -1.74
C SER A 65 7.80 0.32 -0.79
N TYR A 66 8.72 -0.45 -0.30
CA TYR A 66 9.74 0.04 0.61
C TYR A 66 10.98 -0.85 0.54
N GLY A 67 12.09 -0.31 1.02
CA GLY A 67 13.27 -1.10 1.29
C GLY A 67 14.17 -1.41 0.11
N GLU A 68 15.30 -2.02 0.44
CA GLU A 68 16.28 -2.51 -0.49
C GLU A 68 16.63 -3.95 -0.11
N PRO A 69 16.28 -4.95 -0.88
CA PRO A 69 15.54 -4.86 -2.15
C PRO A 69 14.10 -4.42 -1.96
N GLU A 70 13.51 -3.93 -3.01
CA GLU A 70 12.16 -3.40 -2.96
C GLU A 70 11.15 -4.48 -2.60
N GLN A 71 10.32 -4.17 -1.61
CA GLN A 71 9.25 -5.05 -1.18
C GLN A 71 7.92 -4.30 -1.25
N PHE A 72 6.85 -5.04 -1.49
CA PHE A 72 5.52 -4.46 -1.65
C PHE A 72 4.65 -4.76 -0.44
N ILE A 73 3.88 -3.75 -0.04
CA ILE A 73 2.88 -3.88 1.02
C ILE A 73 1.52 -3.52 0.44
N THR A 74 0.51 -4.29 0.83
CA THR A 74 -0.87 -3.96 0.49
C THR A 74 -1.73 -4.07 1.76
N ILE A 75 -2.56 -3.05 1.99
CA ILE A 75 -3.43 -2.97 3.16
C ILE A 75 -4.86 -2.78 2.69
N LEU A 76 -5.75 -3.67 3.09
CA LEU A 76 -7.16 -3.56 2.76
C LEU A 76 -7.82 -2.43 3.55
N GLU A 77 -8.79 -1.77 2.92
CA GLU A 77 -9.57 -0.74 3.61
C GLU A 77 -10.62 -1.40 4.48
N LEU A 78 -10.22 -1.70 5.71
CA LEU A 78 -11.10 -2.27 6.73
C LEU A 78 -10.92 -1.42 7.99
N PRO A 79 -11.98 -1.16 8.75
CA PRO A 79 -11.83 -0.33 9.94
C PRO A 79 -10.71 -0.86 10.84
N PRO A 80 -9.86 -0.01 11.40
CA PRO A 80 -9.91 1.45 11.36
C PRO A 80 -9.20 2.11 10.17
N VAL A 81 -8.75 1.35 9.17
CA VAL A 81 -8.08 1.90 7.99
C VAL A 81 -9.12 2.48 7.04
N ASP A 82 -9.12 3.81 6.89
CA ASP A 82 -10.07 4.48 6.04
C ASP A 82 -9.43 5.48 5.09
N SER A 83 -8.10 5.47 4.99
CA SER A 83 -7.36 6.40 4.12
C SER A 83 -5.97 5.86 3.86
N ALA A 84 -5.31 6.46 2.87
CA ALA A 84 -3.92 6.09 2.56
C ALA A 84 -3.00 6.35 3.76
N GLN A 85 -3.19 7.47 4.45
CA GLN A 85 -2.39 7.79 5.62
C GLN A 85 -2.58 6.75 6.72
N ALA A 86 -3.81 6.34 6.97
CA ALA A 86 -4.10 5.32 7.98
C ALA A 86 -3.47 3.98 7.59
N ALA A 87 -3.49 3.64 6.31
CA ALA A 87 -2.89 2.41 5.81
C ALA A 87 -1.38 2.39 6.07
N VAL A 88 -0.70 3.51 5.75
CA VAL A 88 0.74 3.60 5.96
C VAL A 88 1.06 3.50 7.45
N LYS A 89 0.27 4.13 8.29
CA LYS A 89 0.48 4.07 9.74
C LYS A 89 0.44 2.62 10.23
N VAL A 90 -0.51 1.85 9.75
CA VAL A 90 -0.60 0.42 10.10
C VAL A 90 0.61 -0.36 9.58
N GLY A 91 0.99 -0.10 8.32
CA GLY A 91 2.13 -0.79 7.73
C GLY A 91 3.44 -0.50 8.45
N VAL A 92 3.66 0.76 8.81
CA VAL A 92 4.87 1.16 9.54
C VAL A 92 4.90 0.51 10.91
N ALA A 93 3.76 0.49 11.61
CA ALA A 93 3.68 -0.13 12.92
C ALA A 93 4.03 -1.62 12.84
N TYR A 94 3.54 -2.28 11.81
CA TYR A 94 3.84 -3.69 11.60
C TYR A 94 5.34 -3.92 11.37
N GLN A 95 5.96 -3.06 10.56
CA GLN A 95 7.38 -3.18 10.29
C GLN A 95 8.22 -2.95 11.54
N VAL A 96 7.89 -1.96 12.34
CA VAL A 96 8.60 -1.67 13.58
C VAL A 96 8.49 -2.87 14.53
N LYS A 97 7.30 -3.41 14.67
CA LYS A 97 7.07 -4.55 15.54
C LYS A 97 7.87 -5.76 15.09
N LYS A 98 7.89 -6.01 13.79
CA LYS A 98 8.62 -7.13 13.22
C LYS A 98 10.12 -6.98 13.43
N ALA A 99 10.63 -5.76 13.31
CA ALA A 99 12.06 -5.50 13.45
C ALA A 99 12.54 -5.62 14.89
N ARG A 100 11.63 -5.58 15.85
CA ARG A 100 12.00 -5.59 17.27
C ARG A 100 12.11 -6.98 17.87
N LYS A 101 11.98 -7.98 17.10
CA LYS A 101 12.03 -9.35 17.61
C LYS A 101 13.18 -9.63 18.55
#